data_76b610a118fde2110d3a613b680db489
#
_entry.id   76b610a118fde2110d3a613b680db489
#
_cell.length_a   1.000
_cell.length_b   1.000
_cell.length_c   1.000
_cell.angle_alpha   90.00
_cell.angle_beta   90.00
_cell.angle_gamma   90.00
#
_symmetry.space_group_name_H-M   'P 1'
#
loop_
_entity.id
_entity.type
_entity.pdbx_description
1 polymer ?
#
loop_
_entity_poly.entity_id
_entity_poly.type
_entity_poly.pdbx_seq_one_letter_code
_entity_poly.pdbx_strand_id
1 'polypeptide(L)'
;LNTKLSAKWEIPWVEGLTANAMFNYRRYYENEKQVGKEYTLYIHETSGGHNHIIRDDAPVVGTRTRTENGNFVRKDFNETSAYTLNLQLNYNRTFGKHDIGAMFLYEQYEEWGDMFWAQRKQLLSSSLEQLFAGSADSQWKDADGHESEIGRIGYVGRVNYGFDNRYLLEANFRYDSSVKWIPGKRWGFFPSVSAGWRVTEENFFKQNEKLNFISNLKLRASYGTLGNDGG
;
A
#
# COMPACT_ATOMS: atom_id res chain seq x y z
N LEU A 1 -12.85 1.05 10.47
CA LEU A 1 -13.52 -0.25 10.37
C LEU A 1 -12.75 -1.15 9.43
N ASN A 2 -12.53 -2.41 9.82
CA ASN A 2 -11.93 -3.42 8.96
C ASN A 2 -12.69 -4.74 9.21
N THR A 3 -13.28 -5.29 8.14
CA THR A 3 -14.06 -6.52 8.20
C THR A 3 -13.52 -7.50 7.17
N LYS A 4 -13.12 -8.69 7.62
CA LYS A 4 -12.62 -9.76 6.77
C LYS A 4 -13.49 -11.00 6.91
N LEU A 5 -13.97 -11.51 5.80
CA LEU A 5 -14.67 -12.77 5.67
C LEU A 5 -13.82 -13.70 4.81
N SER A 6 -13.70 -14.97 5.22
CA SER A 6 -13.01 -15.98 4.44
C SER A 6 -13.71 -17.32 4.55
N ALA A 7 -13.74 -18.05 3.45
CA ALA A 7 -14.26 -19.39 3.37
C ALA A 7 -13.27 -20.28 2.63
N LYS A 8 -13.11 -21.51 3.10
CA LYS A 8 -12.33 -22.56 2.45
C LYS A 8 -13.26 -23.77 2.27
N TRP A 9 -13.24 -24.32 1.06
CA TRP A 9 -14.00 -25.51 0.73
C TRP A 9 -13.08 -26.54 0.07
N GLU A 10 -12.97 -27.70 0.68
CA GLU A 10 -12.31 -28.86 0.10
C GLU A 10 -13.35 -29.62 -0.74
N ILE A 11 -13.10 -29.72 -2.06
CA ILE A 11 -14.05 -30.26 -3.02
C ILE A 11 -14.01 -31.79 -2.96
N PRO A 12 -15.02 -32.46 -2.40
CA PRO A 12 -14.89 -33.88 -2.02
C PRO A 12 -14.85 -34.85 -3.20
N TRP A 13 -15.37 -34.46 -4.37
CA TRP A 13 -15.36 -35.32 -5.57
C TRP A 13 -14.10 -35.14 -6.45
N VAL A 14 -13.19 -34.21 -6.10
CA VAL A 14 -11.90 -34.03 -6.78
C VAL A 14 -10.80 -33.97 -5.74
N GLU A 15 -10.12 -35.10 -5.57
CA GLU A 15 -9.02 -35.21 -4.60
C GLU A 15 -7.92 -34.15 -4.88
N GLY A 16 -7.56 -33.41 -3.84
CA GLY A 16 -6.55 -32.37 -3.90
C GLY A 16 -7.01 -30.99 -4.37
N LEU A 17 -8.32 -30.83 -4.71
CA LEU A 17 -8.89 -29.55 -5.12
C LEU A 17 -9.50 -28.80 -3.94
N THR A 18 -9.09 -27.55 -3.74
CA THR A 18 -9.65 -26.63 -2.74
C THR A 18 -10.02 -25.30 -3.37
N ALA A 19 -11.17 -24.75 -2.97
CA ALA A 19 -11.60 -23.41 -3.29
C ALA A 19 -11.51 -22.52 -2.04
N ASN A 20 -10.96 -21.32 -2.20
CA ASN A 20 -10.91 -20.32 -1.15
C ASN A 20 -11.56 -19.03 -1.66
N ALA A 21 -12.35 -18.39 -0.82
CA ALA A 21 -12.89 -17.06 -1.05
C ALA A 21 -12.53 -16.16 0.12
N MET A 22 -12.11 -14.95 -0.17
CA MET A 22 -11.83 -13.92 0.81
C MET A 22 -12.42 -12.60 0.36
N PHE A 23 -13.18 -11.97 1.23
CA PHE A 23 -13.65 -10.61 1.07
C PHE A 23 -13.17 -9.78 2.25
N ASN A 24 -12.52 -8.67 1.97
CA ASN A 24 -12.07 -7.72 2.97
C ASN A 24 -12.63 -6.34 2.63
N TYR A 25 -13.32 -5.73 3.57
CA TYR A 25 -13.80 -4.35 3.47
C TYR A 25 -13.13 -3.50 4.54
N ARG A 26 -12.57 -2.38 4.14
CA ARG A 26 -11.90 -1.41 5.01
C ARG A 26 -12.51 -0.04 4.80
N ARG A 27 -12.78 0.65 5.90
CA ARG A 27 -13.19 2.05 5.90
C ARG A 27 -12.38 2.81 6.94
N TYR A 28 -11.75 3.86 6.51
CA TYR A 28 -10.89 4.71 7.31
C TYR A 28 -11.41 6.15 7.28
N TYR A 29 -11.39 6.80 8.43
CA TYR A 29 -11.75 8.19 8.59
C TYR A 29 -10.61 8.92 9.27
N GLU A 30 -10.28 10.09 8.75
CA GLU A 30 -9.34 11.00 9.35
C GLU A 30 -10.00 12.38 9.47
N ASN A 31 -9.89 12.94 10.66
CA ASN A 31 -10.35 14.30 10.92
C ASN A 31 -9.18 15.08 11.48
N GLU A 32 -8.79 16.13 10.80
CA GLU A 32 -7.76 17.03 11.25
C GLU A 32 -8.36 18.40 11.58
N LYS A 33 -7.84 19.05 12.62
CA LYS A 33 -8.15 20.42 12.96
C LYS A 33 -6.88 21.22 13.05
N GLN A 34 -6.77 22.25 12.22
CA GLN A 34 -5.66 23.18 12.22
C GLN A 34 -6.13 24.53 12.74
N VAL A 35 -5.33 25.14 13.62
CA VAL A 35 -5.59 26.45 14.19
C VAL A 35 -4.38 27.34 13.96
N GLY A 36 -4.55 28.39 13.21
CA GLY A 36 -3.56 29.44 13.07
C GLY A 36 -3.83 30.54 14.10
N LYS A 37 -2.78 31.00 14.76
CA LYS A 37 -2.84 32.13 15.70
C LYS A 37 -1.86 33.20 15.26
N GLU A 38 -2.29 34.44 15.39
CA GLU A 38 -1.39 35.57 15.29
C GLU A 38 -0.52 35.64 16.54
N TYR A 39 0.75 35.97 16.36
CA TYR A 39 1.68 36.20 17.45
C TYR A 39 2.65 37.34 17.11
N THR A 40 3.06 38.06 18.15
CA THR A 40 4.01 39.16 18.03
C THR A 40 5.40 38.69 18.46
N LEU A 41 6.35 38.92 17.59
CA LEU A 41 7.78 38.77 17.88
C LEU A 41 8.33 40.13 18.35
N TYR A 42 9.12 40.09 19.39
CA TYR A 42 9.85 41.23 19.90
C TYR A 42 11.27 41.21 19.36
N ILE A 43 11.70 42.27 18.77
CA ILE A 43 13.07 42.45 18.25
C ILE A 43 13.86 43.15 19.32
N HIS A 44 14.85 42.47 19.89
CA HIS A 44 15.75 43.05 20.89
C HIS A 44 16.99 43.65 20.22
N GLU A 45 17.60 44.62 20.87
CA GLU A 45 18.92 45.11 20.47
C GLU A 45 19.92 43.97 20.56
N THR A 46 20.74 43.85 19.51
CA THR A 46 21.76 42.80 19.45
C THR A 46 23.15 43.42 19.50
N SER A 47 24.12 42.67 20.00
CA SER A 47 25.50 43.09 20.17
C SER A 47 26.46 42.02 19.64
N GLY A 48 27.77 42.31 19.72
CA GLY A 48 28.83 41.44 19.20
C GLY A 48 29.20 41.71 17.75
N GLY A 49 30.31 41.15 17.28
CA GLY A 49 30.91 41.43 15.97
C GLY A 49 30.03 41.07 14.76
N HIS A 50 28.95 40.24 14.96
CA HIS A 50 27.98 39.86 13.93
C HIS A 50 26.55 40.09 14.37
N ASN A 51 26.30 40.88 15.43
CA ASN A 51 24.97 41.19 15.96
C ASN A 51 24.13 39.95 16.28
N HIS A 52 24.74 38.93 16.86
CA HIS A 52 24.03 37.65 17.23
C HIS A 52 23.75 37.50 18.71
N ILE A 53 24.29 38.40 19.54
CA ILE A 53 24.15 38.27 20.99
C ILE A 53 23.03 39.17 21.49
N ILE A 54 22.03 38.56 22.12
CA ILE A 54 20.97 39.24 22.84
C ILE A 54 21.34 39.15 24.32
N ARG A 55 21.49 40.27 24.98
CA ARG A 55 21.75 40.30 26.43
C ARG A 55 20.43 40.22 27.17
N ASP A 56 20.46 39.72 28.40
CA ASP A 56 19.26 39.54 29.22
C ASP A 56 18.51 40.86 29.48
N ASP A 57 19.24 41.98 29.50
CA ASP A 57 18.73 43.33 29.69
C ASP A 57 18.52 44.11 28.39
N ALA A 58 18.65 43.44 27.21
CA ALA A 58 18.58 44.09 25.92
C ALA A 58 17.18 44.72 25.69
N PRO A 59 17.12 46.03 25.34
CA PRO A 59 15.83 46.67 25.11
C PRO A 59 15.15 46.14 23.85
N VAL A 60 13.83 46.17 23.87
CA VAL A 60 13.02 45.90 22.68
C VAL A 60 13.09 47.12 21.76
N VAL A 61 13.68 46.93 20.59
CA VAL A 61 13.85 47.99 19.54
C VAL A 61 12.78 47.94 18.46
N GLY A 62 11.94 46.90 18.45
CA GLY A 62 10.86 46.79 17.52
C GLY A 62 9.96 45.60 17.80
N THR A 63 8.83 45.56 17.12
CA THR A 63 7.91 44.41 17.14
C THR A 63 7.53 44.03 15.73
N ARG A 64 7.30 42.76 15.50
CA ARG A 64 6.77 42.23 14.23
C ARG A 64 5.66 41.23 14.51
N THR A 65 4.45 41.57 14.13
CA THR A 65 3.33 40.63 14.18
C THR A 65 3.37 39.70 13.00
N ARG A 66 3.35 38.41 13.27
CA ARG A 66 3.27 37.36 12.26
C ARG A 66 1.80 37.04 11.99
N THR A 67 1.37 37.40 10.79
CA THR A 67 0.01 37.21 10.30
C THR A 67 -0.03 36.32 9.05
N GLU A 68 1.10 35.73 8.65
CA GLU A 68 1.22 34.99 7.39
C GLU A 68 0.17 33.89 7.24
N ASN A 69 -0.16 33.18 8.33
CA ASN A 69 -1.23 32.22 8.36
C ASN A 69 -2.54 32.79 8.90
N GLY A 70 -2.50 34.01 9.44
CA GLY A 70 -3.63 34.68 10.07
C GLY A 70 -4.18 33.96 11.29
N ASN A 71 -5.30 34.47 11.77
CA ASN A 71 -6.11 33.85 12.80
C ASN A 71 -7.19 33.03 12.10
N PHE A 72 -7.04 31.69 12.04
CA PHE A 72 -7.94 30.81 11.33
C PHE A 72 -8.21 29.50 12.06
N VAL A 73 -9.32 28.88 11.73
CA VAL A 73 -9.59 27.46 11.98
C VAL A 73 -9.90 26.77 10.66
N ARG A 74 -9.22 25.67 10.42
CA ARG A 74 -9.46 24.74 9.32
C ARG A 74 -9.82 23.38 9.88
N LYS A 75 -10.79 22.73 9.28
CA LYS A 75 -11.12 21.33 9.52
C LYS A 75 -11.04 20.58 8.21
N ASP A 76 -10.30 19.49 8.22
CA ASP A 76 -10.16 18.56 7.12
C ASP A 76 -10.86 17.25 7.49
N PHE A 77 -11.60 16.71 6.55
CA PHE A 77 -12.22 15.39 6.63
C PHE A 77 -11.74 14.57 5.46
N ASN A 78 -11.24 13.36 5.75
CA ASN A 78 -10.80 12.42 4.76
C ASN A 78 -11.45 11.06 5.07
N GLU A 79 -12.12 10.50 4.08
CA GLU A 79 -12.70 9.17 4.14
C GLU A 79 -12.12 8.32 3.03
N THR A 80 -11.64 7.13 3.36
CA THR A 80 -11.23 6.13 2.39
C THR A 80 -11.98 4.84 2.66
N SER A 81 -12.68 4.33 1.65
CA SER A 81 -13.34 3.04 1.67
C SER A 81 -12.72 2.14 0.61
N ALA A 82 -12.38 0.90 0.96
CA ALA A 82 -11.81 -0.04 0.03
C ALA A 82 -12.33 -1.46 0.26
N TYR A 83 -12.42 -2.24 -0.81
CA TYR A 83 -12.60 -3.68 -0.68
C TYR A 83 -11.58 -4.47 -1.50
N THR A 84 -11.33 -5.67 -1.05
CA THR A 84 -10.56 -6.70 -1.77
C THR A 84 -11.40 -7.97 -1.83
N LEU A 85 -11.57 -8.52 -3.02
CA LEU A 85 -12.17 -9.82 -3.26
C LEU A 85 -11.13 -10.74 -3.87
N ASN A 86 -10.86 -11.89 -3.23
CA ASN A 86 -9.99 -12.93 -3.73
C ASN A 86 -10.77 -14.24 -3.86
N LEU A 87 -10.76 -14.81 -5.06
CA LEU A 87 -11.33 -16.13 -5.35
C LEU A 87 -10.20 -17.01 -5.88
N GLN A 88 -9.89 -18.08 -5.14
CA GLN A 88 -8.72 -18.91 -5.43
C GLN A 88 -9.11 -20.39 -5.51
N LEU A 89 -8.61 -21.06 -6.55
CA LEU A 89 -8.63 -22.50 -6.69
C LEU A 89 -7.21 -23.05 -6.55
N ASN A 90 -7.04 -24.09 -5.76
CA ASN A 90 -5.76 -24.79 -5.62
C ASN A 90 -6.00 -26.27 -5.87
N TYR A 91 -5.11 -26.86 -6.64
CA TYR A 91 -5.05 -28.28 -6.88
C TYR A 91 -3.67 -28.79 -6.51
N ASN A 92 -3.57 -29.79 -5.65
CA ASN A 92 -2.30 -30.43 -5.28
C ASN A 92 -2.52 -31.94 -5.23
N ARG A 93 -1.74 -32.69 -6.00
CA ARG A 93 -1.84 -34.13 -6.03
C ARG A 93 -0.53 -34.78 -6.49
N THR A 94 -0.21 -35.90 -5.84
CA THR A 94 0.93 -36.74 -6.19
C THR A 94 0.47 -38.00 -6.87
N PHE A 95 1.02 -38.32 -8.03
CA PHE A 95 0.75 -39.52 -8.82
C PHE A 95 2.05 -40.30 -8.99
N GLY A 96 2.31 -41.27 -8.13
CA GLY A 96 3.56 -42.02 -8.12
C GLY A 96 4.75 -41.11 -7.92
N LYS A 97 5.56 -40.88 -8.99
CA LYS A 97 6.72 -40.00 -8.96
C LYS A 97 6.43 -38.56 -9.40
N HIS A 98 5.19 -38.30 -9.79
CA HIS A 98 4.78 -36.98 -10.32
C HIS A 98 4.04 -36.22 -9.24
N ASP A 99 4.53 -35.03 -8.93
CA ASP A 99 3.93 -34.10 -7.99
C ASP A 99 3.42 -32.87 -8.77
N ILE A 100 2.12 -32.61 -8.71
CA ILE A 100 1.45 -31.56 -9.47
C ILE A 100 0.77 -30.61 -8.50
N GLY A 101 1.12 -29.32 -8.58
CA GLY A 101 0.44 -28.23 -7.94
C GLY A 101 -0.06 -27.23 -8.98
N ALA A 102 -1.30 -26.79 -8.86
CA ALA A 102 -1.84 -25.71 -9.67
C ALA A 102 -2.61 -24.74 -8.80
N MET A 103 -2.56 -23.46 -9.12
CA MET A 103 -3.31 -22.40 -8.47
C MET A 103 -3.81 -21.42 -9.51
N PHE A 104 -5.06 -21.02 -9.35
CA PHE A 104 -5.66 -19.91 -10.07
C PHE A 104 -6.31 -18.98 -9.07
N LEU A 105 -6.01 -17.67 -9.18
CA LEU A 105 -6.54 -16.62 -8.32
C LEU A 105 -7.15 -15.52 -9.18
N TYR A 106 -8.37 -15.14 -8.86
CA TYR A 106 -8.97 -13.87 -9.23
C TYR A 106 -8.87 -12.91 -8.06
N GLU A 107 -8.32 -11.72 -8.29
CA GLU A 107 -8.20 -10.64 -7.32
C GLU A 107 -8.87 -9.38 -7.87
N GLN A 108 -9.71 -8.75 -7.07
CA GLN A 108 -10.29 -7.45 -7.36
C GLN A 108 -10.08 -6.55 -6.15
N TYR A 109 -9.60 -5.35 -6.42
CA TYR A 109 -9.43 -4.28 -5.45
C TYR A 109 -10.06 -3.01 -5.96
N GLU A 110 -10.90 -2.38 -5.13
CA GLU A 110 -11.44 -1.06 -5.40
C GLU A 110 -11.32 -0.20 -4.15
N GLU A 111 -11.02 1.08 -4.36
CA GLU A 111 -10.89 2.08 -3.32
C GLU A 111 -11.51 3.39 -3.78
N TRP A 112 -12.28 4.00 -2.89
CA TRP A 112 -12.87 5.33 -3.04
C TRP A 112 -12.37 6.21 -1.92
N GLY A 113 -11.90 7.39 -2.28
CA GLY A 113 -11.51 8.44 -1.36
C GLY A 113 -12.40 9.66 -1.55
N ASP A 114 -12.88 10.23 -0.46
CA ASP A 114 -13.58 11.51 -0.40
C ASP A 114 -12.86 12.40 0.62
N MET A 115 -12.37 13.54 0.16
CA MET A 115 -11.68 14.52 0.98
C MET A 115 -12.31 15.89 0.78
N PHE A 116 -12.66 16.55 1.88
CA PHE A 116 -13.04 17.96 1.86
C PHE A 116 -12.50 18.68 3.08
N TRP A 117 -12.34 19.97 2.95
CA TRP A 117 -11.95 20.83 4.05
C TRP A 117 -12.72 22.15 4.02
N ALA A 118 -12.85 22.75 5.19
CA ALA A 118 -13.43 24.08 5.35
C ALA A 118 -12.57 24.91 6.30
N GLN A 119 -12.38 26.18 5.96
CA GLN A 119 -11.60 27.14 6.72
C GLN A 119 -12.39 28.42 6.93
N ARG A 120 -12.23 29.01 8.10
CA ARG A 120 -12.61 30.38 8.36
C ARG A 120 -11.49 31.14 9.04
N LYS A 121 -11.31 32.39 8.62
CA LYS A 121 -10.35 33.33 9.19
C LYS A 121 -11.10 34.36 10.07
N GLN A 122 -10.34 35.24 10.74
CA GLN A 122 -10.86 36.32 11.58
C GLN A 122 -11.76 35.77 12.69
N LEU A 123 -11.21 34.95 13.58
CA LEU A 123 -11.92 34.42 14.72
C LEU A 123 -12.28 35.55 15.70
N LEU A 124 -13.49 35.52 16.21
CA LEU A 124 -13.99 36.48 17.22
C LEU A 124 -13.15 36.47 18.51
N SER A 125 -12.56 35.30 18.83
CA SER A 125 -11.68 35.15 19.97
C SER A 125 -10.65 34.03 19.69
N SER A 126 -9.42 34.24 20.07
CA SER A 126 -8.34 33.23 19.98
C SER A 126 -8.56 32.01 20.88
N SER A 127 -9.47 32.10 21.83
CA SER A 127 -9.86 30.96 22.70
C SER A 127 -11.03 30.15 22.16
N LEU A 128 -11.74 30.66 21.14
CA LEU A 128 -12.89 29.96 20.54
C LEU A 128 -12.52 29.39 19.17
N GLU A 129 -11.81 28.29 19.17
CA GLU A 129 -11.25 27.63 18.00
C GLU A 129 -12.30 26.76 17.29
N GLN A 130 -13.35 27.37 16.75
CA GLN A 130 -14.43 26.70 16.03
C GLN A 130 -14.73 27.41 14.70
N LEU A 131 -15.12 26.67 13.67
CA LEU A 131 -15.44 27.25 12.37
C LEU A 131 -16.53 28.32 12.46
N PHE A 132 -17.56 28.09 13.29
CA PHE A 132 -18.65 29.07 13.43
C PHE A 132 -18.21 30.39 14.06
N ALA A 133 -17.08 30.41 14.79
CA ALA A 133 -16.54 31.60 15.43
C ALA A 133 -15.70 32.46 14.46
N GLY A 134 -15.47 32.03 13.25
CA GLY A 134 -14.81 32.84 12.22
C GLY A 134 -15.77 33.81 11.57
N SER A 135 -15.23 34.82 10.87
CA SER A 135 -16.00 35.87 10.18
C SER A 135 -17.09 35.28 9.29
N ALA A 136 -18.26 35.95 9.28
CA ALA A 136 -19.36 35.62 8.39
C ALA A 136 -19.14 36.11 6.95
N ASP A 137 -18.17 37.00 6.72
CA ASP A 137 -17.85 37.56 5.42
C ASP A 137 -17.29 36.47 4.49
N SER A 138 -17.72 36.44 3.23
CA SER A 138 -17.34 35.45 2.24
C SER A 138 -15.87 35.44 1.92
N GLN A 139 -15.17 36.57 1.95
CA GLN A 139 -13.72 36.66 1.72
C GLN A 139 -12.86 35.90 2.73
N TRP A 140 -13.44 35.59 3.91
CA TRP A 140 -12.76 34.87 4.99
C TRP A 140 -13.23 33.42 5.13
N LYS A 141 -14.02 32.95 4.19
CA LYS A 141 -14.48 31.57 4.10
C LYS A 141 -13.82 30.89 2.93
N ASP A 142 -13.35 29.68 3.15
CA ASP A 142 -12.76 28.87 2.09
C ASP A 142 -13.12 27.41 2.32
N ALA A 143 -13.35 26.67 1.24
CA ALA A 143 -13.63 25.24 1.28
C ALA A 143 -13.30 24.64 -0.08
N ASP A 144 -12.78 23.43 -0.08
CA ASP A 144 -12.53 22.67 -1.29
C ASP A 144 -12.61 21.17 -0.97
N GLY A 145 -12.68 20.35 -1.99
CA GLY A 145 -12.74 18.91 -1.85
C GLY A 145 -12.47 18.20 -3.17
N HIS A 146 -12.13 16.92 -3.08
CA HIS A 146 -11.98 16.06 -4.24
C HIS A 146 -12.29 14.61 -3.88
N GLU A 147 -12.69 13.87 -4.90
CA GLU A 147 -12.87 12.43 -4.84
C GLU A 147 -11.73 11.73 -5.60
N SER A 148 -11.40 10.53 -5.18
CA SER A 148 -10.44 9.67 -5.86
C SER A 148 -10.98 8.26 -5.97
N GLU A 149 -10.64 7.58 -7.06
CA GLU A 149 -11.05 6.20 -7.30
C GLU A 149 -9.88 5.39 -7.84
N ILE A 150 -9.67 4.21 -7.26
CA ILE A 150 -8.66 3.27 -7.70
C ILE A 150 -9.33 1.91 -7.89
N GLY A 151 -9.07 1.28 -9.04
CA GLY A 151 -9.56 -0.06 -9.34
C GLY A 151 -8.45 -0.91 -9.97
N ARG A 152 -8.35 -2.16 -9.51
CA ARG A 152 -7.43 -3.17 -10.04
C ARG A 152 -8.12 -4.51 -10.11
N ILE A 153 -7.85 -5.25 -11.18
CA ILE A 153 -8.27 -6.64 -11.35
C ILE A 153 -7.04 -7.43 -11.76
N GLY A 154 -6.84 -8.59 -11.13
CA GLY A 154 -5.74 -9.49 -11.44
C GLY A 154 -6.20 -10.93 -11.60
N TYR A 155 -5.67 -11.60 -12.60
CA TYR A 155 -5.73 -13.05 -12.76
C TYR A 155 -4.33 -13.60 -12.55
N VAL A 156 -4.18 -14.54 -11.62
CA VAL A 156 -2.89 -15.16 -11.32
C VAL A 156 -3.01 -16.66 -11.52
N GLY A 157 -2.11 -17.21 -12.30
CA GLY A 157 -1.98 -18.64 -12.48
C GLY A 157 -0.60 -19.12 -12.07
N ARG A 158 -0.55 -20.29 -11.44
CA ARG A 158 0.69 -20.98 -11.10
C ARG A 158 0.53 -22.47 -11.34
N VAL A 159 1.53 -23.08 -11.96
CA VAL A 159 1.65 -24.53 -12.08
C VAL A 159 3.02 -24.94 -11.59
N ASN A 160 3.04 -25.87 -10.67
CA ASN A 160 4.23 -26.52 -10.15
C ASN A 160 4.22 -27.97 -10.59
N TYR A 161 5.34 -28.46 -11.07
CA TYR A 161 5.54 -29.86 -11.40
C TYR A 161 6.84 -30.37 -10.80
N GLY A 162 6.73 -31.46 -10.06
CA GLY A 162 7.87 -32.20 -9.51
C GLY A 162 7.93 -33.60 -10.11
N PHE A 163 9.12 -34.08 -10.45
CA PHE A 163 9.34 -35.44 -10.86
C PHE A 163 10.40 -36.11 -10.00
N ASP A 164 10.00 -37.22 -9.35
CA ASP A 164 10.88 -38.09 -8.52
C ASP A 164 11.65 -37.29 -7.45
N ASN A 165 11.10 -36.19 -6.98
CA ASN A 165 11.74 -35.26 -6.07
C ASN A 165 13.08 -34.66 -6.58
N ARG A 166 13.40 -34.83 -7.84
CA ARG A 166 14.67 -34.43 -8.49
C ARG A 166 14.50 -33.19 -9.35
N TYR A 167 13.53 -33.23 -10.25
CA TYR A 167 13.29 -32.17 -11.23
C TYR A 167 12.07 -31.39 -10.82
N LEU A 168 12.21 -30.09 -10.79
CA LEU A 168 11.17 -29.14 -10.37
C LEU A 168 10.98 -28.11 -11.47
N LEU A 169 9.75 -27.93 -11.89
CA LEU A 169 9.36 -26.88 -12.84
C LEU A 169 8.26 -26.04 -12.22
N GLU A 170 8.31 -24.74 -12.43
CA GLU A 170 7.25 -23.81 -12.03
C GLU A 170 7.01 -22.82 -13.16
N ALA A 171 5.76 -22.65 -13.51
CA ALA A 171 5.32 -21.60 -14.42
C ALA A 171 4.27 -20.74 -13.71
N ASN A 172 4.43 -19.42 -13.79
CA ASN A 172 3.50 -18.46 -13.23
C ASN A 172 3.13 -17.44 -14.28
N PHE A 173 1.94 -16.89 -14.18
CA PHE A 173 1.58 -15.67 -14.87
C PHE A 173 0.73 -14.77 -13.99
N ARG A 174 0.82 -13.46 -14.22
CA ARG A 174 -0.14 -12.45 -13.78
C ARG A 174 -0.68 -11.72 -15.00
N TYR A 175 -1.97 -11.51 -15.01
CA TYR A 175 -2.65 -10.70 -16.01
C TYR A 175 -3.46 -9.66 -15.27
N ASP A 176 -2.86 -8.46 -15.16
CA ASP A 176 -3.34 -7.39 -14.29
C ASP A 176 -3.89 -6.22 -15.10
N SER A 177 -4.98 -5.64 -14.60
CA SER A 177 -5.56 -4.39 -15.11
C SER A 177 -5.60 -3.35 -14.00
N SER A 178 -5.27 -2.11 -14.34
CA SER A 178 -5.36 -0.96 -13.44
C SER A 178 -6.06 0.21 -14.14
N VAL A 179 -6.92 0.93 -13.40
CA VAL A 179 -7.55 2.17 -13.89
C VAL A 179 -6.54 3.29 -14.10
N LYS A 180 -5.35 3.21 -13.48
CA LYS A 180 -4.26 4.16 -13.67
C LYS A 180 -3.63 4.08 -15.06
N TRP A 181 -3.78 2.95 -15.76
CA TRP A 181 -3.22 2.78 -17.09
C TRP A 181 -4.12 3.42 -18.16
N ILE A 182 -3.49 3.85 -19.25
CA ILE A 182 -4.16 4.54 -20.33
C ILE A 182 -5.29 3.69 -20.90
N PRO A 183 -6.49 4.25 -21.16
CA PRO A 183 -7.58 3.56 -21.82
C PRO A 183 -7.13 2.85 -23.12
N GLY A 184 -7.53 1.60 -23.29
CA GLY A 184 -7.10 0.74 -24.39
C GLY A 184 -5.79 -0.04 -24.15
N LYS A 185 -5.04 0.28 -23.10
CA LYS A 185 -3.80 -0.43 -22.68
C LYS A 185 -3.82 -0.75 -21.18
N ARG A 186 -4.98 -1.00 -20.62
CA ARG A 186 -5.15 -1.21 -19.17
C ARG A 186 -4.72 -2.58 -18.68
N TRP A 187 -4.35 -3.50 -19.57
CA TRP A 187 -3.98 -4.86 -19.24
C TRP A 187 -2.50 -5.12 -19.49
N GLY A 188 -1.84 -5.71 -18.50
CA GLY A 188 -0.46 -6.17 -18.58
C GLY A 188 -0.36 -7.67 -18.31
N PHE A 189 0.48 -8.38 -19.09
CA PHE A 189 0.76 -9.80 -18.92
C PHE A 189 2.20 -10.02 -18.48
N PHE A 190 2.37 -10.69 -17.35
CA PHE A 190 3.65 -10.86 -16.65
C PHE A 190 3.92 -12.34 -16.39
N PRO A 191 4.48 -13.09 -17.35
CA PRO A 191 4.83 -14.49 -17.16
C PRO A 191 6.17 -14.66 -16.46
N SER A 192 6.33 -15.80 -15.77
CA SER A 192 7.60 -16.27 -15.26
C SER A 192 7.70 -17.78 -15.27
N VAL A 193 8.90 -18.29 -15.41
CA VAL A 193 9.21 -19.72 -15.40
C VAL A 193 10.46 -19.96 -14.56
N SER A 194 10.48 -21.07 -13.81
CA SER A 194 11.67 -21.53 -13.11
C SER A 194 11.83 -23.03 -13.23
N ALA A 195 13.08 -23.48 -13.28
CA ALA A 195 13.47 -24.88 -13.25
C ALA A 195 14.45 -25.12 -12.11
N GLY A 196 14.31 -26.24 -11.45
CA GLY A 196 15.18 -26.67 -10.36
C GLY A 196 15.61 -28.13 -10.52
N TRP A 197 16.86 -28.40 -10.21
CA TRP A 197 17.41 -29.75 -10.19
C TRP A 197 18.06 -30.03 -8.84
N ARG A 198 17.58 -31.07 -8.16
CA ARG A 198 18.17 -31.58 -6.91
C ARG A 198 19.20 -32.61 -7.24
N VAL A 199 20.43 -32.17 -7.38
CA VAL A 199 21.59 -33.05 -7.77
C VAL A 199 21.82 -34.13 -6.74
N THR A 200 21.64 -33.83 -5.46
CA THR A 200 21.80 -34.79 -4.36
C THR A 200 20.83 -35.98 -4.42
N GLU A 201 19.69 -35.82 -5.14
CA GLU A 201 18.71 -36.88 -5.30
C GLU A 201 19.06 -37.86 -6.44
N GLU A 202 20.07 -37.56 -7.25
CA GLU A 202 20.51 -38.41 -8.35
C GLU A 202 21.26 -39.65 -7.87
N ASN A 203 21.08 -40.74 -8.58
CA ASN A 203 21.74 -42.03 -8.24
C ASN A 203 23.26 -41.93 -8.24
N PHE A 204 23.85 -41.21 -9.20
CA PHE A 204 25.31 -41.02 -9.29
C PHE A 204 25.85 -40.23 -8.08
N PHE A 205 25.04 -39.34 -7.51
CA PHE A 205 25.44 -38.56 -6.35
C PHE A 205 25.34 -39.42 -5.07
N LYS A 206 24.23 -40.14 -4.87
CA LYS A 206 23.95 -41.00 -3.72
C LYS A 206 24.92 -42.20 -3.62
N GLN A 207 25.43 -42.67 -4.74
CA GLN A 207 26.35 -43.78 -4.78
C GLN A 207 27.82 -43.37 -4.56
N ASN A 208 28.13 -42.10 -4.51
CA ASN A 208 29.48 -41.59 -4.36
C ASN A 208 29.76 -41.18 -2.91
N GLU A 209 30.41 -42.10 -2.16
CA GLU A 209 30.75 -41.86 -0.75
C GLU A 209 31.55 -40.57 -0.51
N LYS A 210 32.37 -40.15 -1.49
CA LYS A 210 33.15 -38.91 -1.40
C LYS A 210 32.30 -37.64 -1.38
N LEU A 211 31.03 -37.72 -1.76
CA LEU A 211 30.10 -36.62 -1.79
C LEU A 211 29.16 -36.59 -0.58
N ASN A 212 29.24 -37.54 0.34
CA ASN A 212 28.34 -37.65 1.50
C ASN A 212 28.39 -36.46 2.47
N PHE A 213 29.44 -35.63 2.37
CA PHE A 213 29.50 -34.38 3.15
C PHE A 213 28.54 -33.30 2.64
N ILE A 214 28.00 -33.44 1.43
CA ILE A 214 27.01 -32.50 0.86
C ILE A 214 25.62 -33.10 1.05
N SER A 215 24.90 -32.61 2.02
CA SER A 215 23.54 -33.09 2.36
C SER A 215 22.45 -32.60 1.39
N ASN A 216 22.64 -31.44 0.76
CA ASN A 216 21.68 -30.87 -0.20
C ASN A 216 22.37 -29.96 -1.22
N LEU A 217 22.28 -30.36 -2.49
CA LEU A 217 22.73 -29.56 -3.63
C LEU A 217 21.58 -29.42 -4.62
N LYS A 218 21.08 -28.17 -4.78
CA LYS A 218 20.02 -27.82 -5.72
C LYS A 218 20.49 -26.69 -6.64
N LEU A 219 20.39 -26.92 -7.93
CA LEU A 219 20.54 -25.86 -8.95
C LEU A 219 19.18 -25.30 -9.32
N ARG A 220 19.10 -24.00 -9.53
CA ARG A 220 17.87 -23.32 -9.93
C ARG A 220 18.17 -22.23 -10.94
N ALA A 221 17.32 -22.14 -11.97
CA ALA A 221 17.28 -21.04 -12.91
C ALA A 221 15.86 -20.50 -13.01
N SER A 222 15.72 -19.20 -13.18
CA SER A 222 14.41 -18.56 -13.36
C SER A 222 14.51 -17.37 -14.31
N TYR A 223 13.43 -17.15 -15.05
CA TYR A 223 13.25 -16.00 -15.92
C TYR A 223 11.81 -15.49 -15.78
N GLY A 224 11.60 -14.17 -15.82
CA GLY A 224 10.28 -13.59 -15.73
C GLY A 224 10.27 -12.12 -16.07
N THR A 225 9.08 -11.61 -16.33
CA THR A 225 8.81 -10.20 -16.57
C THR A 225 7.99 -9.64 -15.42
N LEU A 226 8.23 -8.37 -15.10
CA LEU A 226 7.50 -7.63 -14.05
C LEU A 226 6.88 -6.38 -14.66
N GLY A 227 5.76 -5.95 -14.10
CA GLY A 227 5.12 -4.69 -14.39
C GLY A 227 4.87 -3.90 -13.12
N ASN A 228 4.74 -2.59 -13.27
CA ASN A 228 4.40 -1.67 -12.20
C ASN A 228 3.32 -0.69 -12.70
N ASP A 229 2.32 -0.41 -11.87
CA ASP A 229 1.28 0.61 -12.11
C ASP A 229 1.52 1.88 -11.28
N GLY A 230 2.61 1.93 -10.54
CA GLY A 230 3.09 3.10 -9.80
C GLY A 230 3.80 4.06 -10.76
N GLY A 231 3.15 5.18 -11.08
CA GLY A 231 3.77 6.33 -11.69
C GLY A 231 4.40 7.20 -10.60
#